data_67e554867a61e9169f7592b8ee8e7177
#
_entry.id   67e554867a61e9169f7592b8ee8e7177
#
_cell.length_a   1.000
_cell.length_b   1.000
_cell.length_c   1.000
_cell.angle_alpha   90.00
_cell.angle_beta   90.00
_cell.angle_gamma   90.00
#
_symmetry.space_group_name_H-M   'P 1'
#
loop_
_entity.id
_entity.type
_entity.pdbx_description
1 polymer ?
#
loop_
_entity_poly.entity_id
_entity_poly.type
_entity_poly.pdbx_seq_one_letter_code
_entity_poly.pdbx_strand_id
1 'polypeptide(L)'
;MSNVAIIKKSFALFNNRVTGFAEWCIVVCLAMTTSLSYAAVNKYDSLIADFDSKPSVAIANKFFKAMLEEDIMDEKYVLGDATPIDSVCQEFYYWVGEWLNECQEYERARQYGLKALELYKYNNDEKAYCLNLLGVVSVRLGDFASGVSYTKQCVDIDMRSGDNDRIALSLSTLAGTYIAADKPKDAEKYIMMGLEYAANGKNTLRQTILLGMASEVNYKMGDYTKALNFAEQAYRLDSVAARWPRAAIRLSQKATALIGMERYAEAEATFEKAFPLLRDANNYHSLAIDYNHLGFMMLKQHRHSDAVPYFKEASRLFAAMGDLYNQVHAQKGLYESYWELDRDSARIALERFNELKDSLYHQASADALARYNVEFDTDRLKDEVAKHSFARKRDWMLAAVLIILVVVGSLVCYRRKLRSYRAEMKLLMAEIAEINASMAQQGAAATAATPVDDVPAETAAPSELEQDKTADTAGSASHLERMVVQAVNEGMANCEISVAQIANRLNMGEQTFRRRFVEATGRQPKSFISAIQMGRAASLLSDRNLTIGEVARECGFEEQSAFSHSFKRAFGCAPTEYRANALKQE
;
A
#
# COMPACT_ATOMS: atom_id res chain seq x y z
N MET A 1 34.78 -20.98 16.82
CA MET A 1 35.95 -21.45 17.61
C MET A 1 35.69 -21.64 19.10
N SER A 2 34.64 -21.09 19.70
CA SER A 2 34.36 -21.20 21.15
C SER A 2 33.77 -22.55 21.59
N ASN A 3 32.91 -23.20 20.77
CA ASN A 3 32.26 -24.44 21.17
C ASN A 3 33.16 -25.68 21.23
N VAL A 4 34.21 -25.74 20.38
CA VAL A 4 35.18 -26.82 20.42
C VAL A 4 36.06 -26.76 21.68
N ALA A 5 36.32 -25.54 22.18
CA ALA A 5 37.08 -25.35 23.43
C ALA A 5 36.23 -25.74 24.65
N ILE A 6 34.91 -25.51 24.63
CA ILE A 6 33.99 -25.90 25.69
C ILE A 6 33.82 -27.43 25.72
N ILE A 7 33.68 -28.08 24.56
CA ILE A 7 33.63 -29.55 24.46
C ILE A 7 34.91 -30.22 24.96
N LYS A 8 36.07 -29.70 24.58
CA LYS A 8 37.37 -30.23 25.09
C LYS A 8 37.53 -30.04 26.61
N LYS A 9 37.07 -28.93 27.17
CA LYS A 9 37.09 -28.67 28.61
C LYS A 9 36.11 -29.54 29.38
N SER A 10 34.92 -29.77 28.84
CA SER A 10 33.93 -30.69 29.38
C SER A 10 34.40 -32.14 29.33
N PHE A 11 35.12 -32.56 28.26
CA PHE A 11 35.70 -33.89 28.15
C PHE A 11 36.82 -34.12 29.18
N ALA A 12 37.63 -33.11 29.49
CA ALA A 12 38.69 -33.20 30.49
C ALA A 12 38.17 -33.25 31.95
N LEU A 13 37.03 -32.60 32.22
CA LEU A 13 36.35 -32.66 33.54
C LEU A 13 35.53 -33.94 33.72
N PHE A 14 35.06 -34.55 32.63
CA PHE A 14 34.22 -35.75 32.65
C PHE A 14 35.01 -37.05 32.90
N ASN A 15 36.28 -37.09 32.52
CA ASN A 15 37.10 -38.29 32.63
C ASN A 15 37.44 -38.70 34.10
N ASN A 16 37.04 -37.89 35.08
CA ASN A 16 37.34 -38.17 36.50
C ASN A 16 36.13 -38.63 37.35
N ARG A 17 34.88 -38.79 36.83
CA ARG A 17 33.73 -39.14 37.68
C ARG A 17 32.56 -39.91 36.99
N VAL A 18 32.79 -40.65 35.91
CA VAL A 18 31.65 -41.42 35.29
C VAL A 18 31.68 -42.86 35.78
N THR A 19 30.71 -43.23 36.61
CA THR A 19 30.48 -44.59 37.14
C THR A 19 29.29 -45.32 36.53
N GLY A 20 28.75 -44.88 35.36
CA GLY A 20 27.60 -45.56 34.77
C GLY A 20 27.62 -45.59 33.23
N PHE A 21 27.43 -46.83 32.69
CA PHE A 21 27.38 -47.09 31.23
C PHE A 21 26.23 -46.32 30.54
N ALA A 22 25.11 -46.11 31.22
CA ALA A 22 23.96 -45.36 30.69
C ALA A 22 24.23 -43.86 30.52
N GLU A 23 24.98 -43.23 31.43
CA GLU A 23 25.39 -41.83 31.29
C GLU A 23 26.42 -41.63 30.16
N TRP A 24 27.30 -42.63 29.98
CA TRP A 24 28.23 -42.62 28.83
C TRP A 24 27.52 -42.74 27.48
N CYS A 25 26.44 -43.59 27.38
CA CYS A 25 25.64 -43.69 26.18
C CYS A 25 24.89 -42.37 25.86
N ILE A 26 24.38 -41.65 26.87
CA ILE A 26 23.71 -40.35 26.67
C ILE A 26 24.68 -39.29 26.16
N VAL A 27 25.91 -39.25 26.71
CA VAL A 27 26.94 -38.31 26.27
C VAL A 27 27.46 -38.64 24.88
N VAL A 28 27.59 -39.92 24.54
CA VAL A 28 27.98 -40.37 23.19
C VAL A 28 26.86 -40.09 22.19
N CYS A 29 25.59 -40.29 22.54
CA CYS A 29 24.43 -39.90 21.69
C CYS A 29 24.34 -38.39 21.50
N LEU A 30 24.51 -37.57 22.55
CA LEU A 30 24.59 -36.12 22.44
C LEU A 30 25.79 -35.64 21.62
N ALA A 31 26.97 -36.26 21.78
CA ALA A 31 28.16 -35.95 20.99
C ALA A 31 27.99 -36.39 19.51
N MET A 32 27.30 -37.50 19.26
CA MET A 32 26.97 -37.94 17.91
C MET A 32 25.89 -37.04 17.24
N THR A 33 24.87 -36.61 17.96
CA THR A 33 23.86 -35.69 17.41
C THR A 33 24.47 -34.30 17.12
N THR A 34 25.36 -33.78 17.97
CA THR A 34 26.06 -32.52 17.70
C THR A 34 27.11 -32.65 16.58
N SER A 35 27.77 -33.81 16.42
CA SER A 35 28.68 -34.06 15.31
C SER A 35 27.96 -34.29 13.98
N LEU A 36 26.78 -34.93 13.98
CA LEU A 36 25.93 -35.10 12.82
C LEU A 36 25.34 -33.75 12.35
N SER A 37 24.88 -32.90 13.29
CA SER A 37 24.41 -31.55 12.95
C SER A 37 25.54 -30.67 12.37
N TYR A 38 26.76 -30.79 12.88
CA TYR A 38 27.90 -30.04 12.34
C TYR A 38 28.35 -30.53 10.96
N ALA A 39 28.29 -31.82 10.69
CA ALA A 39 28.61 -32.38 9.37
C ALA A 39 27.51 -32.04 8.33
N ALA A 40 26.24 -31.99 8.76
CA ALA A 40 25.13 -31.57 7.92
C ALA A 40 25.25 -30.09 7.54
N VAL A 41 25.52 -29.20 8.50
CA VAL A 41 25.75 -27.78 8.26
C VAL A 41 26.84 -27.55 7.22
N ASN A 42 27.97 -28.26 7.32
CA ASN A 42 29.05 -28.13 6.34
C ASN A 42 28.66 -28.57 4.92
N LYS A 43 27.80 -29.59 4.76
CA LYS A 43 27.32 -30.05 3.45
C LYS A 43 26.44 -29.00 2.75
N TYR A 44 25.49 -28.41 3.47
CA TYR A 44 24.60 -27.39 2.94
C TYR A 44 25.33 -26.07 2.68
N ASP A 45 26.22 -25.65 3.56
CA ASP A 45 27.03 -24.45 3.37
C ASP A 45 27.90 -24.53 2.10
N SER A 46 28.44 -25.71 1.78
CA SER A 46 29.14 -25.90 0.51
C SER A 46 28.21 -25.75 -0.70
N LEU A 47 27.02 -26.36 -0.68
CA LEU A 47 26.04 -26.24 -1.78
C LEU A 47 25.54 -24.81 -1.95
N ILE A 48 25.34 -24.08 -0.84
CA ILE A 48 24.93 -22.66 -0.86
C ILE A 48 26.02 -21.81 -1.47
N ALA A 49 27.28 -21.99 -1.05
CA ALA A 49 28.42 -21.25 -1.58
C ALA A 49 28.65 -21.54 -3.08
N ASP A 50 28.53 -22.81 -3.49
CA ASP A 50 28.61 -23.20 -4.89
C ASP A 50 27.51 -22.53 -5.73
N PHE A 51 26.29 -22.48 -5.20
CA PHE A 51 25.16 -21.85 -5.90
C PHE A 51 25.33 -20.32 -5.97
N ASP A 52 25.70 -19.67 -4.87
CA ASP A 52 25.94 -18.21 -4.85
C ASP A 52 27.07 -17.81 -5.84
N SER A 53 28.06 -18.68 -6.03
CA SER A 53 29.14 -18.44 -7.01
C SER A 53 28.71 -18.67 -8.46
N LYS A 54 27.89 -19.70 -8.72
CA LYS A 54 27.42 -20.11 -10.04
C LYS A 54 26.03 -20.75 -9.96
N PRO A 55 24.95 -19.96 -10.00
CA PRO A 55 23.59 -20.47 -9.95
C PRO A 55 23.31 -21.48 -11.07
N SER A 56 22.77 -22.65 -10.72
CA SER A 56 22.39 -23.69 -11.67
C SER A 56 21.31 -24.62 -11.14
N VAL A 57 20.47 -25.14 -12.04
CA VAL A 57 19.44 -26.16 -11.73
C VAL A 57 20.05 -27.38 -11.03
N ALA A 58 21.22 -27.83 -11.50
CA ALA A 58 21.87 -29.02 -10.96
C ALA A 58 22.29 -28.87 -9.49
N ILE A 59 22.78 -27.69 -9.09
CA ILE A 59 23.17 -27.41 -7.68
C ILE A 59 21.89 -27.28 -6.84
N ALA A 60 20.87 -26.54 -7.33
CA ALA A 60 19.60 -26.39 -6.63
C ALA A 60 18.93 -27.76 -6.37
N ASN A 61 18.86 -28.63 -7.39
CA ASN A 61 18.29 -29.96 -7.23
C ASN A 61 19.10 -30.86 -6.27
N LYS A 62 20.41 -30.69 -6.17
CA LYS A 62 21.21 -31.40 -5.15
C LYS A 62 20.84 -30.94 -3.73
N PHE A 63 20.63 -29.64 -3.56
CA PHE A 63 20.20 -29.07 -2.28
C PHE A 63 18.79 -29.58 -1.90
N PHE A 64 17.81 -29.51 -2.79
CA PHE A 64 16.46 -29.98 -2.53
C PHE A 64 16.42 -31.49 -2.25
N LYS A 65 17.21 -32.29 -2.99
CA LYS A 65 17.32 -33.72 -2.72
C LYS A 65 17.88 -34.01 -1.33
N ALA A 66 18.88 -33.25 -0.89
CA ALA A 66 19.43 -33.38 0.46
C ALA A 66 18.41 -33.02 1.54
N MET A 67 17.62 -31.97 1.35
CA MET A 67 16.52 -31.59 2.26
C MET A 67 15.43 -32.66 2.36
N LEU A 68 15.08 -33.29 1.24
CA LEU A 68 14.11 -34.40 1.20
C LEU A 68 14.63 -35.64 1.92
N GLU A 69 15.92 -35.98 1.74
CA GLU A 69 16.58 -37.13 2.41
C GLU A 69 16.67 -36.96 3.94
N GLU A 70 16.64 -35.74 4.44
CA GLU A 70 16.69 -35.38 5.87
C GLU A 70 15.31 -35.02 6.46
N ASP A 71 14.20 -35.34 5.74
CA ASP A 71 12.80 -35.05 6.14
C ASP A 71 12.53 -33.56 6.45
N ILE A 72 13.31 -32.63 5.86
CA ILE A 72 13.10 -31.20 5.98
C ILE A 72 12.03 -30.69 4.99
N MET A 73 11.88 -31.40 3.88
CA MET A 73 10.83 -31.19 2.88
C MET A 73 9.90 -32.39 2.83
N ASP A 74 8.59 -32.13 2.85
CA ASP A 74 7.57 -33.19 2.80
C ASP A 74 7.33 -33.72 1.40
N GLU A 75 7.62 -32.94 0.37
CA GLU A 75 7.37 -33.28 -1.03
C GLU A 75 8.64 -33.22 -1.87
N LYS A 76 8.71 -34.10 -2.88
CA LYS A 76 9.81 -34.11 -3.83
C LYS A 76 9.77 -32.86 -4.70
N TYR A 77 10.67 -31.94 -4.46
CA TYR A 77 10.85 -30.73 -5.25
C TYR A 77 11.99 -30.94 -6.25
N VAL A 78 11.70 -30.85 -7.56
CA VAL A 78 12.68 -31.02 -8.63
C VAL A 78 12.43 -29.98 -9.71
N LEU A 79 13.41 -29.12 -9.93
CA LEU A 79 13.39 -28.16 -11.03
C LEU A 79 13.76 -28.87 -12.35
N GLY A 80 13.04 -28.55 -13.40
CA GLY A 80 13.37 -29.03 -14.76
C GLY A 80 14.58 -28.31 -15.33
N ASP A 81 15.34 -28.97 -16.21
CA ASP A 81 16.56 -28.40 -16.83
C ASP A 81 16.28 -27.12 -17.64
N ALA A 82 15.04 -26.92 -18.10
CA ALA A 82 14.60 -25.72 -18.83
C ALA A 82 14.08 -24.59 -17.93
N THR A 83 14.11 -24.75 -16.59
CA THR A 83 13.64 -23.72 -15.66
C THR A 83 14.51 -22.46 -15.79
N PRO A 84 13.92 -21.26 -16.00
CA PRO A 84 14.68 -20.01 -16.08
C PRO A 84 15.51 -19.79 -14.81
N ILE A 85 16.74 -19.30 -14.97
CA ILE A 85 17.67 -19.14 -13.85
C ILE A 85 17.15 -18.23 -12.74
N ASP A 86 16.38 -17.20 -13.09
CA ASP A 86 15.76 -16.31 -12.10
C ASP A 86 14.75 -17.07 -11.22
N SER A 87 13.96 -17.98 -11.80
CA SER A 87 13.04 -18.85 -11.04
C SER A 87 13.80 -19.87 -10.20
N VAL A 88 14.93 -20.40 -10.70
CA VAL A 88 15.81 -21.27 -9.91
C VAL A 88 16.36 -20.52 -8.69
N CYS A 89 16.81 -19.28 -8.87
CA CYS A 89 17.32 -18.45 -7.78
C CYS A 89 16.21 -18.11 -6.76
N GLN A 90 14.98 -17.81 -7.22
CA GLN A 90 13.84 -17.54 -6.35
C GLN A 90 13.58 -18.71 -5.39
N GLU A 91 13.39 -19.90 -5.94
CA GLU A 91 13.10 -21.10 -5.16
C GLU A 91 14.28 -21.49 -4.25
N PHE A 92 15.48 -21.46 -4.77
CA PHE A 92 16.67 -21.83 -4.01
C PHE A 92 16.86 -20.92 -2.79
N TYR A 93 16.80 -19.60 -2.97
CA TYR A 93 17.00 -18.67 -1.86
C TYR A 93 15.88 -18.73 -0.82
N TYR A 94 14.63 -18.96 -1.24
CA TYR A 94 13.53 -19.20 -0.31
C TYR A 94 13.79 -20.41 0.58
N TRP A 95 14.10 -21.56 -0.03
CA TRP A 95 14.33 -22.80 0.69
C TRP A 95 15.60 -22.79 1.54
N VAL A 96 16.65 -22.09 1.11
CA VAL A 96 17.82 -21.83 1.95
C VAL A 96 17.43 -21.01 3.18
N GLY A 97 16.57 -20.01 3.01
CA GLY A 97 16.04 -19.21 4.13
C GLY A 97 15.25 -20.06 5.12
N GLU A 98 14.35 -20.95 4.64
CA GLU A 98 13.60 -21.89 5.50
C GLU A 98 14.54 -22.86 6.24
N TRP A 99 15.50 -23.46 5.54
CA TRP A 99 16.47 -24.36 6.16
C TRP A 99 17.31 -23.66 7.24
N LEU A 100 17.79 -22.46 6.98
CA LEU A 100 18.56 -21.68 7.96
C LEU A 100 17.71 -21.27 9.17
N ASN A 101 16.41 -21.01 8.96
CA ASN A 101 15.47 -20.77 10.07
C ASN A 101 15.31 -22.01 10.96
N GLU A 102 15.20 -23.20 10.38
CA GLU A 102 15.18 -24.46 11.14
C GLU A 102 16.51 -24.70 11.90
N CYS A 103 17.62 -24.33 11.27
CA CYS A 103 18.94 -24.38 11.91
C CYS A 103 19.18 -23.27 12.97
N GLN A 104 18.19 -22.39 13.19
CA GLN A 104 18.28 -21.23 14.11
C GLN A 104 19.35 -20.18 13.72
N GLU A 105 19.78 -20.20 12.45
CA GLU A 105 20.69 -19.20 11.88
C GLU A 105 19.92 -18.00 11.33
N TYR A 106 19.18 -17.32 12.20
CA TYR A 106 18.16 -16.34 11.83
C TYR A 106 18.68 -15.16 11.01
N GLU A 107 19.89 -14.66 11.27
CA GLU A 107 20.47 -13.56 10.47
C GLU A 107 20.74 -13.98 9.02
N ARG A 108 21.27 -15.18 8.81
CA ARG A 108 21.45 -15.72 7.45
C ARG A 108 20.11 -16.02 6.79
N ALA A 109 19.16 -16.59 7.54
CA ALA A 109 17.79 -16.82 7.06
C ALA A 109 17.16 -15.53 6.55
N ARG A 110 17.32 -14.42 7.29
CA ARG A 110 16.84 -13.10 6.87
C ARG A 110 17.51 -12.64 5.58
N GLN A 111 18.81 -12.78 5.44
CA GLN A 111 19.54 -12.39 4.23
C GLN A 111 19.02 -13.12 2.99
N TYR A 112 18.85 -14.45 3.07
CA TYR A 112 18.36 -15.25 1.96
C TYR A 112 16.87 -15.03 1.68
N GLY A 113 16.05 -14.85 2.72
CA GLY A 113 14.65 -14.45 2.57
C GLY A 113 14.49 -13.11 1.85
N LEU A 114 15.36 -12.13 2.11
CA LEU A 114 15.38 -10.85 1.39
C LEU A 114 15.82 -11.01 -0.07
N LYS A 115 16.87 -11.81 -0.34
CA LYS A 115 17.28 -12.14 -1.72
C LYS A 115 16.11 -12.76 -2.52
N ALA A 116 15.39 -13.72 -1.91
CA ALA A 116 14.23 -14.33 -2.54
C ALA A 116 13.12 -13.30 -2.78
N LEU A 117 12.80 -12.46 -1.78
CA LEU A 117 11.74 -11.44 -1.87
C LEU A 117 11.99 -10.42 -3.00
N GLU A 118 13.25 -10.05 -3.25
CA GLU A 118 13.61 -9.14 -4.35
C GLU A 118 13.32 -9.75 -5.72
N LEU A 119 13.46 -11.07 -5.86
CA LEU A 119 13.24 -11.78 -7.11
C LEU A 119 11.75 -12.02 -7.38
N TYR A 120 10.92 -12.21 -6.35
CA TYR A 120 9.46 -12.42 -6.47
C TYR A 120 8.68 -11.11 -6.73
N LYS A 121 9.13 -10.28 -7.68
CA LYS A 121 8.51 -8.97 -7.94
C LYS A 121 7.08 -9.06 -8.50
N TYR A 122 6.79 -10.11 -9.26
CA TYR A 122 5.56 -10.22 -10.06
C TYR A 122 4.63 -11.38 -9.64
N ASN A 123 5.12 -12.32 -8.84
CA ASN A 123 4.32 -13.42 -8.31
C ASN A 123 3.89 -13.12 -6.87
N ASN A 124 2.62 -12.72 -6.69
CA ASN A 124 2.10 -12.36 -5.38
C ASN A 124 2.00 -13.55 -4.43
N ASP A 125 1.71 -14.76 -4.95
CA ASP A 125 1.49 -15.93 -4.12
C ASP A 125 2.79 -16.41 -3.46
N GLU A 126 3.85 -16.53 -4.23
CA GLU A 126 5.17 -16.93 -3.74
C GLU A 126 5.82 -15.84 -2.89
N LYS A 127 5.55 -14.57 -3.21
CA LYS A 127 5.95 -13.45 -2.37
C LYS A 127 5.39 -13.56 -0.94
N ALA A 128 4.17 -14.08 -0.77
CA ALA A 128 3.58 -14.28 0.54
C ALA A 128 4.38 -15.27 1.41
N TYR A 129 4.93 -16.34 0.83
CA TYR A 129 5.79 -17.27 1.55
C TYR A 129 7.07 -16.61 2.05
N CYS A 130 7.75 -15.83 1.22
CA CYS A 130 8.93 -15.08 1.64
C CYS A 130 8.61 -14.06 2.75
N LEU A 131 7.47 -13.37 2.67
CA LEU A 131 7.02 -12.44 3.69
C LEU A 131 6.68 -13.16 5.01
N ASN A 132 6.12 -14.37 4.94
CA ASN A 132 5.85 -15.18 6.11
C ASN A 132 7.15 -15.63 6.79
N LEU A 133 8.11 -16.15 6.03
CA LEU A 133 9.45 -16.50 6.54
C LEU A 133 10.13 -15.29 7.19
N LEU A 134 10.19 -14.15 6.50
CA LEU A 134 10.79 -12.93 7.03
C LEU A 134 10.08 -12.43 8.28
N GLY A 135 8.77 -12.60 8.36
CA GLY A 135 7.98 -12.29 9.54
C GLY A 135 8.40 -13.12 10.75
N VAL A 136 8.48 -14.45 10.58
CA VAL A 136 8.91 -15.39 11.63
C VAL A 136 10.35 -15.12 12.05
N VAL A 137 11.26 -15.00 11.09
CA VAL A 137 12.68 -14.74 11.34
C VAL A 137 12.90 -13.41 12.06
N SER A 138 12.17 -12.35 11.68
CA SER A 138 12.26 -11.05 12.37
C SER A 138 11.85 -11.16 13.83
N VAL A 139 10.80 -11.94 14.15
CA VAL A 139 10.39 -12.21 15.53
C VAL A 139 11.49 -12.94 16.30
N ARG A 140 12.13 -13.94 15.69
CA ARG A 140 13.25 -14.68 16.32
C ARG A 140 14.45 -13.80 16.61
N LEU A 141 14.68 -12.79 15.78
CA LEU A 141 15.72 -11.77 15.96
C LEU A 141 15.30 -10.65 16.93
N GLY A 142 14.07 -10.66 17.44
CA GLY A 142 13.54 -9.62 18.32
C GLY A 142 13.07 -8.35 17.60
N ASP A 143 13.10 -8.32 16.27
CA ASP A 143 12.59 -7.21 15.47
C ASP A 143 11.08 -7.38 15.24
N PHE A 144 10.30 -7.14 16.29
CA PHE A 144 8.84 -7.29 16.25
C PHE A 144 8.17 -6.32 15.28
N ALA A 145 8.75 -5.14 15.06
CA ALA A 145 8.19 -4.14 14.16
C ALA A 145 8.23 -4.63 12.70
N SER A 146 9.38 -5.11 12.25
CA SER A 146 9.52 -5.72 10.93
C SER A 146 8.71 -7.01 10.82
N GLY A 147 8.68 -7.84 11.87
CA GLY A 147 7.87 -9.04 11.94
C GLY A 147 6.39 -8.76 11.68
N VAL A 148 5.80 -7.77 12.37
CA VAL A 148 4.42 -7.32 12.14
C VAL A 148 4.23 -6.76 10.73
N SER A 149 5.20 -6.00 10.22
CA SER A 149 5.12 -5.41 8.88
C SER A 149 5.08 -6.48 7.79
N TYR A 150 5.99 -7.46 7.83
CA TYR A 150 6.04 -8.55 6.85
C TYR A 150 4.81 -9.44 6.93
N THR A 151 4.40 -9.84 8.13
CA THR A 151 3.23 -10.72 8.31
C THR A 151 1.93 -10.03 7.90
N LYS A 152 1.77 -8.71 8.11
CA LYS A 152 0.62 -7.96 7.59
C LYS A 152 0.60 -7.93 6.05
N GLN A 153 1.73 -7.70 5.41
CA GLN A 153 1.81 -7.76 3.95
C GLN A 153 1.46 -9.16 3.41
N CYS A 154 1.90 -10.21 4.10
CA CYS A 154 1.52 -11.59 3.79
C CYS A 154 -0.01 -11.77 3.88
N VAL A 155 -0.63 -11.36 4.99
CA VAL A 155 -2.10 -11.40 5.16
C VAL A 155 -2.82 -10.64 4.05
N ASP A 156 -2.35 -9.44 3.67
CA ASP A 156 -2.97 -8.64 2.60
C ASP A 156 -2.93 -9.34 1.23
N ILE A 157 -1.88 -10.12 0.96
CA ILE A 157 -1.77 -10.92 -0.27
C ILE A 157 -2.73 -12.11 -0.21
N ASP A 158 -2.71 -12.85 0.90
CA ASP A 158 -3.54 -14.05 1.06
C ASP A 158 -5.04 -13.71 1.09
N MET A 159 -5.43 -12.59 1.68
CA MET A 159 -6.81 -12.09 1.62
C MET A 159 -7.31 -11.88 0.18
N ARG A 160 -6.44 -11.44 -0.73
CA ARG A 160 -6.80 -11.28 -2.15
C ARG A 160 -6.89 -12.59 -2.92
N SER A 161 -6.18 -13.63 -2.47
CA SER A 161 -6.26 -14.96 -3.09
C SER A 161 -7.62 -15.63 -2.85
N GLY A 162 -8.29 -15.31 -1.74
CA GLY A 162 -9.54 -15.95 -1.31
C GLY A 162 -9.37 -17.40 -0.81
N ASP A 163 -8.14 -17.87 -0.67
CA ASP A 163 -7.86 -19.22 -0.14
C ASP A 163 -7.91 -19.19 1.40
N ASN A 164 -8.93 -19.82 1.96
CA ASN A 164 -9.19 -19.84 3.39
C ASN A 164 -8.04 -20.47 4.20
N ASP A 165 -7.39 -21.49 3.69
CA ASP A 165 -6.29 -22.16 4.39
C ASP A 165 -5.03 -21.29 4.42
N ARG A 166 -4.75 -20.57 3.35
CA ARG A 166 -3.64 -19.59 3.27
C ARG A 166 -3.90 -18.40 4.19
N ILE A 167 -5.12 -17.85 4.15
CA ILE A 167 -5.53 -16.73 5.02
C ILE A 167 -5.41 -17.13 6.49
N ALA A 168 -5.88 -18.32 6.85
CA ALA A 168 -5.78 -18.83 8.23
C ALA A 168 -4.32 -19.02 8.66
N LEU A 169 -3.43 -19.44 7.75
CA LEU A 169 -2.00 -19.57 8.01
C LEU A 169 -1.37 -18.21 8.30
N SER A 170 -1.54 -17.25 7.40
CA SER A 170 -0.92 -15.92 7.55
C SER A 170 -1.47 -15.16 8.77
N LEU A 171 -2.77 -15.30 9.07
CA LEU A 171 -3.36 -14.77 10.30
C LEU A 171 -2.80 -15.43 11.56
N SER A 172 -2.53 -16.74 11.53
CA SER A 172 -1.90 -17.43 12.67
C SER A 172 -0.45 -16.93 12.88
N THR A 173 0.31 -16.71 11.82
CA THR A 173 1.67 -16.16 11.92
C THR A 173 1.65 -14.72 12.47
N LEU A 174 0.73 -13.88 11.98
CA LEU A 174 0.56 -12.51 12.49
C LEU A 174 0.18 -12.51 13.97
N ALA A 175 -0.75 -13.39 14.38
CA ALA A 175 -1.12 -13.53 15.79
C ALA A 175 0.07 -13.99 16.64
N GLY A 176 0.86 -14.96 16.16
CA GLY A 176 2.11 -15.39 16.81
C GLY A 176 3.10 -14.25 16.99
N THR A 177 3.22 -13.39 16.00
CA THR A 177 4.05 -12.18 16.08
C THR A 177 3.57 -11.24 17.19
N TYR A 178 2.27 -11.04 17.34
CA TYR A 178 1.72 -10.21 18.43
C TYR A 178 1.85 -10.89 19.81
N ILE A 179 1.75 -12.23 19.89
CA ILE A 179 2.03 -12.96 21.14
C ILE A 179 3.48 -12.75 21.56
N ALA A 180 4.42 -12.88 20.64
CA ALA A 180 5.85 -12.67 20.89
C ALA A 180 6.17 -11.21 21.29
N ALA A 181 5.43 -10.25 20.75
CA ALA A 181 5.52 -8.83 21.10
C ALA A 181 4.79 -8.46 22.42
N ASP A 182 4.29 -9.45 23.17
CA ASP A 182 3.50 -9.29 24.41
C ASP A 182 2.27 -8.37 24.24
N LYS A 183 1.57 -8.54 23.11
CA LYS A 183 0.31 -7.84 22.77
C LYS A 183 -0.86 -8.80 22.65
N PRO A 184 -1.33 -9.41 23.77
CA PRO A 184 -2.32 -10.49 23.73
C PRO A 184 -3.68 -10.05 23.15
N LYS A 185 -4.10 -8.80 23.36
CA LYS A 185 -5.38 -8.29 22.81
C LYS A 185 -5.36 -8.19 21.28
N ASP A 186 -4.23 -7.74 20.70
CA ASP A 186 -4.08 -7.70 19.26
C ASP A 186 -3.98 -9.11 18.68
N ALA A 187 -3.27 -10.01 19.37
CA ALA A 187 -3.19 -11.43 19.01
C ALA A 187 -4.57 -12.08 18.97
N GLU A 188 -5.40 -11.90 20.02
CA GLU A 188 -6.76 -12.45 20.09
C GLU A 188 -7.59 -12.05 18.88
N LYS A 189 -7.55 -10.78 18.47
CA LYS A 189 -8.26 -10.28 17.29
C LYS A 189 -7.92 -11.09 16.03
N TYR A 190 -6.63 -11.29 15.74
CA TYR A 190 -6.20 -12.00 14.55
C TYR A 190 -6.41 -13.52 14.65
N ILE A 191 -6.34 -14.09 15.86
CA ILE A 191 -6.71 -15.49 16.12
C ILE A 191 -8.18 -15.71 15.79
N MET A 192 -9.08 -14.85 16.27
CA MET A 192 -10.52 -15.00 16.02
C MET A 192 -10.84 -14.87 14.52
N MET A 193 -10.25 -13.90 13.82
CA MET A 193 -10.36 -13.82 12.36
C MET A 193 -9.85 -15.09 11.68
N GLY A 194 -8.68 -15.59 12.09
CA GLY A 194 -8.10 -16.81 11.53
C GLY A 194 -8.99 -18.05 11.75
N LEU A 195 -9.66 -18.14 12.88
CA LEU A 195 -10.61 -19.24 13.18
C LEU A 195 -11.83 -19.22 12.24
N GLU A 196 -12.34 -18.04 11.86
CA GLU A 196 -13.44 -17.93 10.90
C GLU A 196 -13.03 -18.48 9.52
N TYR A 197 -11.83 -18.14 9.04
CA TYR A 197 -11.30 -18.69 7.79
C TYR A 197 -10.97 -20.18 7.90
N ALA A 198 -10.33 -20.61 8.98
CA ALA A 198 -9.99 -22.01 9.20
C ALA A 198 -11.22 -22.92 9.29
N ALA A 199 -12.35 -22.43 9.80
CA ALA A 199 -13.62 -23.17 9.84
C ALA A 199 -14.19 -23.43 8.42
N ASN A 200 -13.91 -22.55 7.46
CA ASN A 200 -14.31 -22.66 6.07
C ASN A 200 -13.20 -23.26 5.16
N GLY A 201 -12.03 -23.52 5.72
CA GLY A 201 -10.90 -24.16 5.05
C GLY A 201 -11.02 -25.68 5.05
N LYS A 202 -10.10 -26.33 4.35
CA LYS A 202 -10.01 -27.81 4.27
C LYS A 202 -9.03 -28.38 5.30
N ASN A 203 -8.10 -27.56 5.80
CA ASN A 203 -7.01 -28.00 6.66
C ASN A 203 -7.36 -27.81 8.13
N THR A 204 -7.89 -28.85 8.77
CA THR A 204 -8.24 -28.86 10.20
C THR A 204 -7.04 -28.63 11.13
N LEU A 205 -5.80 -28.83 10.66
CA LEU A 205 -4.59 -28.53 11.41
C LEU A 205 -4.46 -27.02 11.68
N ARG A 206 -4.82 -26.17 10.71
CA ARG A 206 -4.81 -24.70 10.90
C ARG A 206 -5.76 -24.28 12.01
N GLN A 207 -6.95 -24.90 12.04
CA GLN A 207 -7.94 -24.64 13.10
C GLN A 207 -7.40 -25.01 14.48
N THR A 208 -6.75 -26.18 14.62
CA THR A 208 -6.22 -26.61 15.93
C THR A 208 -5.04 -25.76 16.40
N ILE A 209 -4.20 -25.28 15.50
CA ILE A 209 -3.12 -24.33 15.83
C ILE A 209 -3.72 -23.04 16.40
N LEU A 210 -4.68 -22.43 15.70
CA LEU A 210 -5.32 -21.19 16.14
C LEU A 210 -6.08 -21.36 17.46
N LEU A 211 -6.78 -22.48 17.67
CA LEU A 211 -7.43 -22.80 18.95
C LEU A 211 -6.42 -22.90 20.10
N GLY A 212 -5.26 -23.52 19.85
CA GLY A 212 -4.18 -23.58 20.84
C GLY A 212 -3.62 -22.20 21.18
N MET A 213 -3.43 -21.35 20.18
CA MET A 213 -3.01 -19.95 20.39
C MET A 213 -4.08 -19.16 21.14
N ALA A 214 -5.38 -19.39 20.85
CA ALA A 214 -6.49 -18.78 21.59
C ALA A 214 -6.47 -19.18 23.06
N SER A 215 -6.20 -20.45 23.35
CA SER A 215 -6.05 -20.93 24.74
C SER A 215 -4.92 -20.21 25.46
N GLU A 216 -3.73 -20.11 24.85
CA GLU A 216 -2.57 -19.44 25.44
C GLU A 216 -2.83 -17.96 25.70
N VAL A 217 -3.39 -17.25 24.73
CA VAL A 217 -3.67 -15.81 24.84
C VAL A 217 -4.70 -15.52 25.91
N ASN A 218 -5.78 -16.31 25.98
CA ASN A 218 -6.80 -16.13 27.01
C ASN A 218 -6.29 -16.49 28.41
N TYR A 219 -5.39 -17.49 28.53
CA TYR A 219 -4.69 -17.76 29.78
C TYR A 219 -3.85 -16.56 30.25
N LYS A 220 -3.05 -15.96 29.35
CA LYS A 220 -2.26 -14.75 29.64
C LYS A 220 -3.14 -13.55 30.05
N MET A 221 -4.35 -13.45 29.50
CA MET A 221 -5.31 -12.41 29.86
C MET A 221 -6.10 -12.69 31.14
N GLY A 222 -5.92 -13.88 31.73
CA GLY A 222 -6.64 -14.31 32.96
C GLY A 222 -8.04 -14.86 32.70
N ASP A 223 -8.48 -15.04 31.46
CA ASP A 223 -9.74 -15.67 31.10
C ASP A 223 -9.55 -17.20 31.01
N TYR A 224 -9.37 -17.82 32.15
CA TYR A 224 -9.08 -19.26 32.23
C TYR A 224 -10.23 -20.12 31.70
N THR A 225 -11.47 -19.64 31.78
CA THR A 225 -12.63 -20.35 31.24
C THR A 225 -12.59 -20.46 29.74
N LYS A 226 -12.29 -19.35 29.03
CA LYS A 226 -12.11 -19.41 27.60
C LYS A 226 -10.87 -20.21 27.21
N ALA A 227 -9.76 -20.05 27.95
CA ALA A 227 -8.55 -20.83 27.73
C ALA A 227 -8.82 -22.32 27.77
N LEU A 228 -9.54 -22.80 28.80
CA LEU A 228 -9.97 -24.20 28.92
C LEU A 228 -10.82 -24.66 27.75
N ASN A 229 -11.83 -23.88 27.37
CA ASN A 229 -12.72 -24.22 26.27
C ASN A 229 -11.96 -24.35 24.92
N PHE A 230 -11.06 -23.43 24.61
CA PHE A 230 -10.24 -23.49 23.39
C PHE A 230 -9.27 -24.68 23.40
N ALA A 231 -8.62 -24.98 24.54
CA ALA A 231 -7.76 -26.14 24.67
C ALA A 231 -8.54 -27.46 24.46
N GLU A 232 -9.76 -27.57 24.99
CA GLU A 232 -10.62 -28.73 24.80
C GLU A 232 -11.09 -28.93 23.36
N GLN A 233 -11.43 -27.84 22.67
CA GLN A 233 -11.79 -27.89 21.26
C GLN A 233 -10.59 -28.35 20.41
N ALA A 234 -9.41 -27.79 20.66
CA ALA A 234 -8.18 -28.18 19.98
C ALA A 234 -7.84 -29.65 20.25
N TYR A 235 -7.93 -30.09 21.51
CA TYR A 235 -7.68 -31.48 21.88
C TYR A 235 -8.61 -32.45 21.16
N ARG A 236 -9.91 -32.16 21.09
CA ARG A 236 -10.90 -33.02 20.39
C ARG A 236 -10.52 -33.16 18.91
N LEU A 237 -10.21 -32.07 18.23
CA LEU A 237 -9.87 -32.09 16.80
C LEU A 237 -8.55 -32.82 16.54
N ASP A 238 -7.51 -32.59 17.36
CA ASP A 238 -6.23 -33.28 17.21
C ASP A 238 -6.36 -34.79 17.54
N SER A 239 -7.19 -35.18 18.53
CA SER A 239 -7.43 -36.58 18.89
C SER A 239 -8.22 -37.34 17.81
N VAL A 240 -9.26 -36.72 17.23
CA VAL A 240 -10.04 -37.34 16.13
C VAL A 240 -9.16 -37.53 14.90
N ALA A 241 -8.23 -36.60 14.63
CA ALA A 241 -7.28 -36.69 13.53
C ALA A 241 -6.03 -37.54 13.84
N ALA A 242 -6.01 -38.24 15.00
CA ALA A 242 -4.87 -39.02 15.49
C ALA A 242 -3.52 -38.28 15.57
N ARG A 243 -3.55 -36.95 15.73
CA ARG A 243 -2.35 -36.12 15.88
C ARG A 243 -1.88 -36.10 17.33
N TRP A 244 -1.47 -37.26 17.85
CA TRP A 244 -1.18 -37.47 19.26
C TRP A 244 -0.10 -36.54 19.85
N PRO A 245 1.01 -36.21 19.14
CA PRO A 245 1.98 -35.23 19.63
C PRO A 245 1.38 -33.85 19.89
N ARG A 246 0.43 -33.43 19.07
CA ARG A 246 -0.28 -32.15 19.23
C ARG A 246 -1.36 -32.25 20.30
N ALA A 247 -2.11 -33.35 20.32
CA ALA A 247 -3.11 -33.59 21.35
C ALA A 247 -2.49 -33.55 22.76
N ALA A 248 -1.25 -34.04 22.92
CA ALA A 248 -0.53 -33.96 24.20
C ALA A 248 -0.30 -32.49 24.61
N ILE A 249 0.14 -31.64 23.72
CA ILE A 249 0.31 -30.19 23.98
C ILE A 249 -1.04 -29.54 24.37
N ARG A 250 -2.17 -29.98 23.76
CA ARG A 250 -3.50 -29.45 24.10
C ARG A 250 -3.93 -29.89 25.51
N LEU A 251 -3.54 -31.09 25.93
CA LEU A 251 -3.74 -31.53 27.33
C LEU A 251 -2.93 -30.66 28.30
N SER A 252 -1.67 -30.33 27.98
CA SER A 252 -0.87 -29.41 28.77
C SER A 252 -1.54 -28.04 28.91
N GLN A 253 -2.02 -27.46 27.79
CA GLN A 253 -2.76 -26.20 27.79
C GLN A 253 -4.05 -26.28 28.63
N LYS A 254 -4.79 -27.38 28.51
CA LYS A 254 -5.97 -27.65 29.33
C LYS A 254 -5.63 -27.70 30.82
N ALA A 255 -4.58 -28.44 31.20
CA ALA A 255 -4.16 -28.56 32.60
C ALA A 255 -3.72 -27.19 33.16
N THR A 256 -2.98 -26.39 32.38
CA THR A 256 -2.57 -25.04 32.78
C THR A 256 -3.79 -24.14 33.03
N ALA A 257 -4.81 -24.19 32.15
CA ALA A 257 -6.05 -23.43 32.34
C ALA A 257 -6.81 -23.89 33.63
N LEU A 258 -6.85 -25.20 33.91
CA LEU A 258 -7.43 -25.73 35.13
C LEU A 258 -6.68 -25.26 36.39
N ILE A 259 -5.35 -25.13 36.36
CA ILE A 259 -4.57 -24.52 37.44
C ILE A 259 -5.01 -23.07 37.68
N GLY A 260 -5.19 -22.29 36.61
CA GLY A 260 -5.70 -20.91 36.70
C GLY A 260 -7.08 -20.82 37.35
N MET A 261 -7.92 -21.84 37.14
CA MET A 261 -9.24 -21.98 37.75
C MET A 261 -9.23 -22.64 39.16
N GLU A 262 -8.04 -22.94 39.70
CA GLU A 262 -7.84 -23.64 40.99
C GLU A 262 -8.45 -25.06 41.05
N ARG A 263 -8.72 -25.67 39.87
CA ARG A 263 -9.24 -27.05 39.74
C ARG A 263 -8.07 -28.04 39.72
N TYR A 264 -7.32 -28.10 40.85
CA TYR A 264 -6.01 -28.75 40.92
C TYR A 264 -6.07 -30.28 40.70
N ALA A 265 -7.06 -30.97 41.24
CA ALA A 265 -7.21 -32.42 41.03
C ALA A 265 -7.43 -32.79 39.56
N GLU A 266 -8.20 -31.99 38.85
CA GLU A 266 -8.43 -32.20 37.43
C GLU A 266 -7.20 -31.81 36.56
N ALA A 267 -6.44 -30.78 36.97
CA ALA A 267 -5.19 -30.43 36.35
C ALA A 267 -4.17 -31.57 36.48
N GLU A 268 -3.97 -32.11 37.69
CA GLU A 268 -3.06 -33.22 37.95
C GLU A 268 -3.42 -34.45 37.10
N ALA A 269 -4.68 -34.86 37.07
CA ALA A 269 -5.16 -35.98 36.25
C ALA A 269 -5.01 -35.71 34.73
N THR A 270 -5.03 -34.45 34.34
CA THR A 270 -4.86 -34.07 32.92
C THR A 270 -3.37 -34.11 32.51
N PHE A 271 -2.46 -33.68 33.39
CA PHE A 271 -1.01 -33.82 33.16
C PHE A 271 -0.59 -35.30 33.11
N GLU A 272 -1.13 -36.13 33.98
CA GLU A 272 -0.85 -37.58 33.95
C GLU A 272 -1.20 -38.22 32.59
N LYS A 273 -2.25 -37.74 31.93
CA LYS A 273 -2.61 -38.17 30.57
C LYS A 273 -1.67 -37.58 29.49
N ALA A 274 -1.16 -36.37 29.69
CA ALA A 274 -0.25 -35.72 28.74
C ALA A 274 1.17 -36.32 28.74
N PHE A 275 1.69 -36.69 29.92
CA PHE A 275 3.07 -37.13 30.08
C PHE A 275 3.50 -38.32 29.21
N PRO A 276 2.75 -39.45 29.13
CA PRO A 276 3.15 -40.53 28.23
C PRO A 276 3.18 -40.08 26.77
N LEU A 277 2.18 -39.32 26.32
CA LEU A 277 2.10 -38.83 24.95
C LEU A 277 3.24 -37.86 24.59
N LEU A 278 3.65 -37.01 25.54
CA LEU A 278 4.79 -36.11 25.35
C LEU A 278 6.11 -36.88 25.27
N ARG A 279 6.27 -37.94 26.11
CA ARG A 279 7.46 -38.81 26.06
C ARG A 279 7.54 -39.58 24.74
N ASP A 280 6.43 -40.19 24.31
CA ASP A 280 6.37 -40.94 23.05
C ASP A 280 6.65 -40.04 21.83
N ALA A 281 6.27 -38.76 21.92
CA ALA A 281 6.56 -37.76 20.93
C ALA A 281 7.98 -37.13 21.04
N ASN A 282 8.82 -37.56 22.00
CA ASN A 282 10.10 -36.93 22.35
C ASN A 282 10.00 -35.42 22.64
N ASN A 283 8.81 -34.94 23.03
CA ASN A 283 8.61 -33.51 23.34
C ASN A 283 8.97 -33.21 24.80
N TYR A 284 10.24 -33.34 25.11
CA TYR A 284 10.79 -33.12 26.44
C TYR A 284 10.69 -31.68 26.91
N HIS A 285 10.63 -30.71 25.99
CA HIS A 285 10.47 -29.31 26.35
C HIS A 285 9.09 -29.05 26.96
N SER A 286 8.01 -29.47 26.29
CA SER A 286 6.65 -29.36 26.86
C SER A 286 6.49 -30.14 28.15
N LEU A 287 7.09 -31.33 28.23
CA LEU A 287 7.09 -32.14 29.44
C LEU A 287 7.75 -31.44 30.64
N ALA A 288 8.89 -30.77 30.41
CA ALA A 288 9.59 -30.02 31.45
C ALA A 288 8.78 -28.79 31.92
N ILE A 289 8.10 -28.09 30.98
CA ILE A 289 7.18 -27.00 31.32
C ILE A 289 6.04 -27.50 32.18
N ASP A 290 5.45 -28.65 31.84
CA ASP A 290 4.37 -29.26 32.60
C ASP A 290 4.82 -29.64 33.99
N TYR A 291 6.02 -30.18 34.15
CA TYR A 291 6.59 -30.47 35.47
C TYR A 291 6.77 -29.19 36.31
N ASN A 292 7.21 -28.08 35.72
CA ASN A 292 7.25 -26.81 36.44
C ASN A 292 5.86 -26.37 36.90
N HIS A 293 4.85 -26.42 36.01
CA HIS A 293 3.48 -26.03 36.35
C HIS A 293 2.91 -26.91 37.47
N LEU A 294 3.12 -28.23 37.39
CA LEU A 294 2.67 -29.18 38.39
C LEU A 294 3.37 -28.95 39.73
N GLY A 295 4.69 -28.73 39.71
CA GLY A 295 5.45 -28.40 40.91
C GLY A 295 4.94 -27.15 41.62
N PHE A 296 4.72 -26.05 40.87
CA PHE A 296 4.16 -24.81 41.45
C PHE A 296 2.73 -24.95 41.91
N MET A 297 1.92 -25.78 41.25
CA MET A 297 0.59 -26.12 41.69
C MET A 297 0.62 -26.85 43.06
N MET A 298 1.55 -27.81 43.24
CA MET A 298 1.75 -28.50 44.49
C MET A 298 2.22 -27.58 45.63
N LEU A 299 3.12 -26.64 45.34
CA LEU A 299 3.53 -25.61 46.31
C LEU A 299 2.33 -24.76 46.77
N LYS A 300 1.45 -24.36 45.87
CA LYS A 300 0.20 -23.64 46.24
C LYS A 300 -0.70 -24.44 47.15
N GLN A 301 -0.62 -25.76 47.10
CA GLN A 301 -1.35 -26.68 47.96
C GLN A 301 -0.58 -27.09 49.23
N HIS A 302 0.59 -26.49 49.51
CA HIS A 302 1.52 -26.85 50.60
C HIS A 302 2.03 -28.30 50.54
N ARG A 303 2.03 -28.91 49.34
CA ARG A 303 2.55 -30.26 49.06
C ARG A 303 4.03 -30.19 48.68
N HIS A 304 4.86 -29.67 49.58
CA HIS A 304 6.27 -29.35 49.30
C HIS A 304 7.08 -30.58 48.92
N SER A 305 6.89 -31.73 49.61
CA SER A 305 7.59 -32.99 49.32
C SER A 305 7.28 -33.53 47.92
N ASP A 306 6.04 -33.36 47.47
CA ASP A 306 5.56 -33.87 46.20
C ASP A 306 6.08 -33.00 45.03
N ALA A 307 6.34 -31.71 45.25
CA ALA A 307 6.82 -30.78 44.27
C ALA A 307 8.29 -31.03 43.88
N VAL A 308 9.14 -31.47 44.82
CA VAL A 308 10.60 -31.65 44.63
C VAL A 308 10.96 -32.51 43.42
N PRO A 309 10.41 -33.74 43.22
CA PRO A 309 10.80 -34.59 42.09
C PRO A 309 10.48 -33.92 40.74
N TYR A 310 9.37 -33.19 40.61
CA TYR A 310 8.98 -32.51 39.38
C TYR A 310 9.92 -31.35 39.06
N PHE A 311 10.27 -30.52 40.02
CA PHE A 311 11.23 -29.43 39.78
C PHE A 311 12.64 -29.95 39.48
N LYS A 312 13.08 -31.06 40.11
CA LYS A 312 14.35 -31.69 39.80
C LYS A 312 14.40 -32.13 38.33
N GLU A 313 13.38 -32.83 37.88
CA GLU A 313 13.34 -33.34 36.52
C GLU A 313 13.17 -32.21 35.51
N ALA A 314 12.33 -31.21 35.79
CA ALA A 314 12.24 -30.00 34.97
C ALA A 314 13.59 -29.28 34.82
N SER A 315 14.28 -29.04 35.95
CA SER A 315 15.61 -28.38 35.92
C SER A 315 16.63 -29.18 35.12
N ARG A 316 16.62 -30.54 35.24
CA ARG A 316 17.50 -31.42 34.48
C ARG A 316 17.22 -31.34 32.96
N LEU A 317 15.97 -31.38 32.55
CA LEU A 317 15.55 -31.32 31.17
C LEU A 317 15.87 -29.95 30.55
N PHE A 318 15.56 -28.85 31.24
CA PHE A 318 15.88 -27.51 30.76
C PHE A 318 17.39 -27.27 30.66
N ALA A 319 18.19 -27.80 31.60
CA ALA A 319 19.65 -27.74 31.52
C ALA A 319 20.17 -28.47 30.27
N ALA A 320 19.64 -29.64 29.96
CA ALA A 320 20.03 -30.42 28.78
C ALA A 320 19.69 -29.68 27.45
N MET A 321 18.64 -28.88 27.44
CA MET A 321 18.20 -28.10 26.27
C MET A 321 18.77 -26.68 26.21
N GLY A 322 19.50 -26.24 27.24
CA GLY A 322 20.02 -24.86 27.32
C GLY A 322 18.93 -23.81 27.61
N ASP A 323 17.74 -24.22 28.04
CA ASP A 323 16.64 -23.31 28.40
C ASP A 323 16.84 -22.72 29.79
N LEU A 324 17.69 -21.70 29.85
CA LEU A 324 18.09 -21.04 31.08
C LEU A 324 16.90 -20.39 31.81
N TYR A 325 15.96 -19.80 31.05
CA TYR A 325 14.78 -19.13 31.63
C TYR A 325 13.91 -20.10 32.44
N ASN A 326 13.50 -21.18 31.83
CA ASN A 326 12.68 -22.18 32.51
C ASN A 326 13.45 -22.97 33.58
N GLN A 327 14.79 -23.14 33.40
CA GLN A 327 15.66 -23.73 34.42
C GLN A 327 15.70 -22.89 35.70
N VAL A 328 15.79 -21.55 35.58
CA VAL A 328 15.72 -20.62 36.72
C VAL A 328 14.41 -20.79 37.48
N HIS A 329 13.28 -20.93 36.77
CA HIS A 329 11.99 -21.18 37.41
C HIS A 329 11.92 -22.51 38.16
N ALA A 330 12.43 -23.59 37.55
CA ALA A 330 12.51 -24.89 38.22
C ALA A 330 13.39 -24.82 39.48
N GLN A 331 14.52 -24.13 39.40
CA GLN A 331 15.43 -24.01 40.55
C GLN A 331 14.84 -23.15 41.68
N LYS A 332 14.06 -22.11 41.33
CA LYS A 332 13.27 -21.36 42.31
C LYS A 332 12.26 -22.25 43.02
N GLY A 333 11.53 -23.07 42.27
CA GLY A 333 10.60 -24.02 42.83
C GLY A 333 11.24 -25.05 43.78
N LEU A 334 12.46 -25.53 43.45
CA LEU A 334 13.27 -26.37 44.33
C LEU A 334 13.61 -25.66 45.63
N TYR A 335 14.11 -24.42 45.55
CA TYR A 335 14.39 -23.63 46.74
C TYR A 335 13.16 -23.44 47.61
N GLU A 336 12.02 -23.04 47.05
CA GLU A 336 10.75 -22.86 47.80
C GLU A 336 10.27 -24.16 48.42
N SER A 337 10.41 -25.28 47.72
CA SER A 337 10.04 -26.60 48.25
C SER A 337 10.92 -27.01 49.42
N TYR A 338 12.23 -26.90 49.29
CA TYR A 338 13.18 -27.30 50.34
C TYR A 338 13.18 -26.36 51.54
N TRP A 339 12.76 -25.11 51.39
CA TRP A 339 12.67 -24.15 52.48
C TRP A 339 11.83 -24.68 53.67
N GLU A 340 10.79 -25.44 53.41
CA GLU A 340 9.92 -26.05 54.42
C GLU A 340 10.32 -27.46 54.82
N LEU A 341 11.22 -28.11 54.05
CA LEU A 341 11.57 -29.51 54.24
C LEU A 341 12.96 -29.70 54.84
N ASP A 342 13.96 -29.05 54.27
CA ASP A 342 15.36 -29.20 54.60
C ASP A 342 16.18 -27.92 54.27
N ARG A 343 16.68 -27.26 55.29
CA ARG A 343 17.41 -25.97 55.18
C ARG A 343 18.74 -26.05 54.43
N ASP A 344 19.43 -27.17 54.51
CA ASP A 344 20.71 -27.34 53.79
C ASP A 344 20.48 -27.51 52.30
N SER A 345 19.52 -28.34 51.92
CA SER A 345 19.07 -28.44 50.51
C SER A 345 18.50 -27.13 49.98
N ALA A 346 17.77 -26.37 50.81
CA ALA A 346 17.28 -25.04 50.42
C ALA A 346 18.40 -24.05 50.11
N ARG A 347 19.46 -24.06 50.96
CA ARG A 347 20.63 -23.19 50.73
C ARG A 347 21.33 -23.53 49.41
N ILE A 348 21.55 -24.80 49.11
CA ILE A 348 22.17 -25.26 47.86
C ILE A 348 21.29 -24.85 46.65
N ALA A 349 19.99 -25.05 46.74
CA ALA A 349 19.04 -24.67 45.69
C ALA A 349 19.00 -23.15 45.45
N LEU A 350 19.11 -22.35 46.52
CA LEU A 350 19.16 -20.89 46.45
C LEU A 350 20.45 -20.39 45.77
N GLU A 351 21.59 -20.98 46.16
CA GLU A 351 22.89 -20.64 45.52
C GLU A 351 22.81 -20.92 44.03
N ARG A 352 22.28 -22.08 43.63
CA ARG A 352 22.13 -22.43 42.21
C ARG A 352 21.11 -21.55 41.48
N PHE A 353 20.01 -21.19 42.11
CA PHE A 353 19.03 -20.24 41.58
C PHE A 353 19.67 -18.88 41.27
N ASN A 354 20.49 -18.36 42.22
CA ASN A 354 21.17 -17.07 42.04
C ASN A 354 22.20 -17.11 40.90
N GLU A 355 23.02 -18.16 40.80
CA GLU A 355 23.97 -18.34 39.70
C GLU A 355 23.25 -18.34 38.31
N LEU A 356 22.18 -19.09 38.19
CA LEU A 356 21.42 -19.19 36.95
C LEU A 356 20.70 -17.88 36.62
N LYS A 357 20.15 -17.22 37.64
CA LYS A 357 19.49 -15.92 37.50
C LYS A 357 20.46 -14.84 37.03
N ASP A 358 21.67 -14.80 37.59
CA ASP A 358 22.73 -13.87 37.17
C ASP A 358 23.12 -14.13 35.71
N SER A 359 23.27 -15.41 35.32
CA SER A 359 23.55 -15.81 33.95
C SER A 359 22.43 -15.39 33.00
N LEU A 360 21.14 -15.58 33.41
CA LEU A 360 19.98 -15.15 32.65
C LEU A 360 19.92 -13.62 32.52
N TYR A 361 20.24 -12.89 33.60
CA TYR A 361 20.30 -11.42 33.57
C TYR A 361 21.36 -10.91 32.58
N HIS A 362 22.56 -11.51 32.57
CA HIS A 362 23.58 -11.17 31.60
C HIS A 362 23.15 -11.44 30.17
N GLN A 363 22.51 -12.57 29.92
CA GLN A 363 21.97 -12.90 28.60
C GLN A 363 20.85 -11.93 28.20
N ALA A 364 19.87 -11.69 29.08
CA ALA A 364 18.78 -10.76 28.82
C ALA A 364 19.25 -9.31 28.61
N SER A 365 20.30 -8.91 29.32
CA SER A 365 20.92 -7.58 29.15
C SER A 365 21.61 -7.46 27.80
N ALA A 366 22.30 -8.51 27.34
CA ALA A 366 22.91 -8.54 26.02
C ALA A 366 21.86 -8.52 24.91
N ASP A 367 20.78 -9.30 25.07
CA ASP A 367 19.66 -9.31 24.13
C ASP A 367 18.89 -7.97 24.13
N ALA A 368 18.72 -7.35 25.30
CA ALA A 368 18.11 -6.03 25.43
C ALA A 368 18.97 -4.94 24.76
N LEU A 369 20.29 -5.01 24.91
CA LEU A 369 21.22 -4.10 24.24
C LEU A 369 21.20 -4.31 22.71
N ALA A 370 21.15 -5.56 22.26
CA ALA A 370 21.02 -5.87 20.84
C ALA A 370 19.69 -5.34 20.26
N ARG A 371 18.57 -5.54 20.99
CA ARG A 371 17.25 -4.99 20.61
C ARG A 371 17.25 -3.47 20.61
N TYR A 372 17.85 -2.83 21.61
CA TYR A 372 17.99 -1.37 21.70
C TYR A 372 18.75 -0.82 20.50
N ASN A 373 19.85 -1.46 20.10
CA ASN A 373 20.61 -1.06 18.92
C ASN A 373 19.78 -1.20 17.63
N VAL A 374 19.04 -2.30 17.48
CA VAL A 374 18.13 -2.51 16.32
C VAL A 374 16.98 -1.49 16.34
N GLU A 375 16.38 -1.21 17.50
CA GLU A 375 15.31 -0.23 17.65
C GLU A 375 15.80 1.19 17.34
N PHE A 376 17.00 1.55 17.83
CA PHE A 376 17.63 2.84 17.54
C PHE A 376 17.94 3.01 16.04
N ASP A 377 18.47 1.97 15.39
CA ASP A 377 18.74 2.01 13.95
C ASP A 377 17.44 2.04 13.13
N THR A 378 16.41 1.31 13.56
CA THR A 378 15.08 1.37 12.89
C THR A 378 14.39 2.70 13.11
N ASP A 379 14.51 3.33 14.26
CA ASP A 379 13.93 4.65 14.52
C ASP A 379 14.67 5.75 13.73
N ARG A 380 15.99 5.65 13.63
CA ARG A 380 16.78 6.52 12.75
C ARG A 380 16.38 6.37 11.29
N LEU A 381 16.20 5.14 10.80
CA LEU A 381 15.72 4.88 9.45
C LEU A 381 14.29 5.39 9.23
N LYS A 382 13.40 5.21 10.21
CA LYS A 382 12.04 5.77 10.17
C LYS A 382 12.05 7.29 10.11
N ASP A 383 12.93 7.95 10.89
CA ASP A 383 13.11 9.39 10.87
C ASP A 383 13.66 9.91 9.53
N GLU A 384 14.62 9.18 8.93
CA GLU A 384 15.12 9.50 7.58
C GLU A 384 14.03 9.34 6.51
N VAL A 385 13.28 8.23 6.55
CA VAL A 385 12.14 7.99 5.64
C VAL A 385 11.04 9.03 5.86
N ALA A 386 10.75 9.39 7.11
CA ALA A 386 9.79 10.45 7.44
C ALA A 386 10.24 11.82 6.89
N LYS A 387 11.52 12.20 7.05
CA LYS A 387 12.11 13.42 6.49
C LYS A 387 12.00 13.45 4.97
N HIS A 388 12.35 12.34 4.29
CA HIS A 388 12.22 12.23 2.84
C HIS A 388 10.76 12.26 2.36
N SER A 389 9.84 11.66 3.10
CA SER A 389 8.41 11.71 2.79
C SER A 389 7.83 13.11 2.98
N PHE A 390 8.28 13.83 4.01
CA PHE A 390 7.87 15.21 4.29
C PHE A 390 8.40 16.17 3.23
N ALA A 391 9.67 16.02 2.81
CA ALA A 391 10.26 16.80 1.73
C ALA A 391 9.48 16.60 0.41
N ARG A 392 9.16 15.33 0.06
CA ARG A 392 8.38 15.00 -1.13
C ARG A 392 6.97 15.59 -1.09
N LYS A 393 6.27 15.52 0.06
CA LYS A 393 4.95 16.15 0.23
C LYS A 393 5.01 17.67 0.09
N ARG A 394 6.03 18.31 0.65
CA ARG A 394 6.27 19.76 0.51
C ARG A 394 6.49 20.14 -0.96
N ASP A 395 7.30 19.39 -1.68
CA ASP A 395 7.61 19.66 -3.09
C ASP A 395 6.37 19.48 -3.98
N TRP A 396 5.54 18.48 -3.71
CA TRP A 396 4.22 18.31 -4.35
C TRP A 396 3.26 19.47 -4.04
N MET A 397 3.24 19.97 -2.79
CA MET A 397 2.44 21.15 -2.44
C MET A 397 2.92 22.40 -3.16
N LEU A 398 4.23 22.61 -3.25
CA LEU A 398 4.81 23.76 -3.99
C LEU A 398 4.46 23.67 -5.48
N ALA A 399 4.56 22.50 -6.09
CA ALA A 399 4.17 22.28 -7.48
C ALA A 399 2.67 22.55 -7.69
N ALA A 400 1.80 22.11 -6.79
CA ALA A 400 0.36 22.37 -6.85
C ALA A 400 0.04 23.87 -6.74
N VAL A 401 0.70 24.61 -5.84
CA VAL A 401 0.57 26.06 -5.71
C VAL A 401 1.00 26.76 -6.99
N LEU A 402 2.12 26.35 -7.58
CA LEU A 402 2.61 26.94 -8.83
C LEU A 402 1.62 26.73 -9.99
N ILE A 403 1.04 25.54 -10.10
CA ILE A 403 0.00 25.24 -11.09
C ILE A 403 -1.23 26.14 -10.89
N ILE A 404 -1.68 26.30 -9.64
CA ILE A 404 -2.81 27.17 -9.31
C ILE A 404 -2.50 28.63 -9.72
N LEU A 405 -1.30 29.12 -9.44
CA LEU A 405 -0.90 30.49 -9.82
C LEU A 405 -0.90 30.67 -11.34
N VAL A 406 -0.40 29.69 -12.11
CA VAL A 406 -0.44 29.72 -13.58
C VAL A 406 -1.88 29.73 -14.09
N VAL A 407 -2.76 28.91 -13.53
CA VAL A 407 -4.17 28.86 -13.92
C VAL A 407 -4.87 30.19 -13.60
N VAL A 408 -4.65 30.74 -12.41
CA VAL A 408 -5.23 32.02 -12.00
C VAL A 408 -4.71 33.16 -12.88
N GLY A 409 -3.40 33.18 -13.15
CA GLY A 409 -2.78 34.16 -14.06
C GLY A 409 -3.38 34.08 -15.46
N SER A 410 -3.54 32.89 -16.02
CA SER A 410 -4.18 32.65 -17.31
C SER A 410 -5.63 33.11 -17.34
N LEU A 411 -6.40 32.85 -16.29
CA LEU A 411 -7.78 33.33 -16.16
C LEU A 411 -7.87 34.84 -16.06
N VAL A 412 -6.97 35.49 -15.34
CA VAL A 412 -6.92 36.96 -15.26
C VAL A 412 -6.59 37.58 -16.63
N CYS A 413 -5.59 37.04 -17.34
CA CYS A 413 -5.25 37.47 -18.70
C CYS A 413 -6.42 37.26 -19.66
N TYR A 414 -7.08 36.12 -19.62
CA TYR A 414 -8.26 35.84 -20.43
C TYR A 414 -9.39 36.84 -20.15
N ARG A 415 -9.69 37.11 -18.88
CA ARG A 415 -10.72 38.08 -18.47
C ARG A 415 -10.39 39.51 -18.93
N ARG A 416 -9.10 39.93 -18.85
CA ARG A 416 -8.64 41.22 -19.36
C ARG A 416 -8.84 41.31 -20.87
N LYS A 417 -8.42 40.31 -21.64
CA LYS A 417 -8.61 40.25 -23.08
C LYS A 417 -10.09 40.27 -23.48
N LEU A 418 -10.95 39.59 -22.71
CA LEU A 418 -12.39 39.60 -22.97
C LEU A 418 -13.03 40.97 -22.68
N ARG A 419 -12.58 41.69 -21.64
CA ARG A 419 -13.04 43.07 -21.38
C ARG A 419 -12.62 44.04 -22.46
N SER A 420 -11.37 43.98 -22.94
CA SER A 420 -10.89 44.78 -24.03
C SER A 420 -11.70 44.53 -25.32
N TYR A 421 -11.93 43.26 -25.65
CA TYR A 421 -12.75 42.90 -26.81
C TYR A 421 -14.19 43.46 -26.72
N ARG A 422 -14.82 43.41 -25.54
CA ARG A 422 -16.16 43.96 -25.37
C ARG A 422 -16.21 45.48 -25.48
N ALA A 423 -15.19 46.17 -24.99
CA ALA A 423 -15.11 47.63 -25.13
C ALA A 423 -14.95 48.04 -26.60
N GLU A 424 -14.04 47.38 -27.34
CA GLU A 424 -13.86 47.61 -28.79
C GLU A 424 -15.14 47.31 -29.58
N MET A 425 -15.83 46.23 -29.28
CA MET A 425 -17.08 45.86 -29.92
C MET A 425 -18.17 46.89 -29.69
N LYS A 426 -18.31 47.44 -28.49
CA LYS A 426 -19.30 48.49 -28.18
C LYS A 426 -19.01 49.76 -28.99
N LEU A 427 -17.76 50.20 -29.12
CA LEU A 427 -17.36 51.35 -29.92
C LEU A 427 -17.75 51.14 -31.39
N LEU A 428 -17.36 49.99 -31.94
CA LEU A 428 -17.69 49.62 -33.33
C LEU A 428 -19.20 49.63 -33.58
N MET A 429 -20.00 49.10 -32.65
CA MET A 429 -21.48 49.11 -32.79
C MET A 429 -22.04 50.53 -32.77
N ALA A 430 -21.50 51.41 -31.93
CA ALA A 430 -21.95 52.80 -31.89
C ALA A 430 -21.66 53.52 -33.20
N GLU A 431 -20.45 53.38 -33.78
CA GLU A 431 -20.11 53.95 -35.06
C GLU A 431 -20.94 53.40 -36.22
N ILE A 432 -21.22 52.07 -36.22
CA ILE A 432 -22.06 51.45 -37.22
C ILE A 432 -23.50 52.01 -37.13
N ALA A 433 -24.01 52.26 -35.90
CA ALA A 433 -25.29 52.88 -35.71
C ALA A 433 -25.34 54.31 -36.30
N GLU A 434 -24.27 55.09 -36.15
CA GLU A 434 -24.15 56.41 -36.80
C GLU A 434 -24.13 56.31 -38.35
N ILE A 435 -23.38 55.34 -38.89
CA ILE A 435 -23.33 55.10 -40.33
C ILE A 435 -24.74 54.72 -40.85
N ASN A 436 -25.40 53.79 -40.18
CA ASN A 436 -26.79 53.42 -40.56
C ASN A 436 -27.76 54.60 -40.48
N ALA A 437 -27.68 55.43 -39.45
CA ALA A 437 -28.50 56.64 -39.31
C ALA A 437 -28.24 57.65 -40.45
N SER A 438 -26.97 57.88 -40.80
CA SER A 438 -26.61 58.78 -41.89
C SER A 438 -27.08 58.25 -43.27
N MET A 439 -26.99 56.94 -43.49
CA MET A 439 -27.55 56.30 -44.70
C MET A 439 -29.06 56.43 -44.80
N ALA A 440 -29.77 56.27 -43.69
CA ALA A 440 -31.22 56.44 -43.63
C ALA A 440 -31.66 57.89 -43.93
N GLN A 441 -30.91 58.88 -43.38
CA GLN A 441 -31.18 60.30 -43.68
C GLN A 441 -30.90 60.66 -45.15
N GLN A 442 -29.85 60.11 -45.76
CA GLN A 442 -29.54 60.32 -47.19
C GLN A 442 -30.58 59.63 -48.08
N GLY A 443 -31.06 58.43 -47.68
CA GLY A 443 -32.17 57.76 -48.38
C GLY A 443 -33.49 58.53 -48.31
N ALA A 444 -33.80 59.13 -47.16
CA ALA A 444 -34.99 59.96 -46.98
C ALA A 444 -34.90 61.28 -47.76
N ALA A 445 -33.69 61.87 -47.88
CA ALA A 445 -33.46 63.06 -48.69
C ALA A 445 -33.56 62.76 -50.22
N ALA A 446 -33.13 61.58 -50.64
CA ALA A 446 -33.23 61.15 -52.05
C ALA A 446 -34.69 60.84 -52.49
N THR A 447 -35.55 60.44 -51.52
CA THR A 447 -36.98 60.20 -51.81
C THR A 447 -37.84 61.50 -51.80
N ALA A 448 -37.27 62.62 -51.32
CA ALA A 448 -38.00 63.93 -51.31
C ALA A 448 -37.69 64.81 -52.53
N ALA A 449 -36.87 64.36 -53.45
CA ALA A 449 -36.59 65.07 -54.69
C ALA A 449 -37.07 64.29 -55.90
N THR A 450 -38.27 64.54 -56.35
CA THR A 450 -38.82 64.25 -57.69
C THR A 450 -39.47 65.53 -58.22
N PRO A 451 -39.67 65.72 -59.51
CA PRO A 451 -39.18 65.03 -60.72
C PRO A 451 -38.81 66.01 -61.90
N VAL A 452 -38.59 65.40 -63.10
CA VAL A 452 -38.68 65.95 -64.48
C VAL A 452 -37.41 66.62 -64.98
N ASP A 453 -36.79 66.26 -66.02
CA ASP A 453 -36.99 65.92 -67.40
C ASP A 453 -35.76 65.52 -68.14
N ASP A 454 -35.94 64.55 -68.98
CA ASP A 454 -35.33 64.28 -70.31
C ASP A 454 -33.90 64.68 -70.79
N VAL A 455 -33.15 63.63 -71.27
CA VAL A 455 -32.40 63.52 -72.56
C VAL A 455 -30.96 64.16 -72.64
N PRO A 456 -30.06 63.60 -73.42
CA PRO A 456 -29.61 62.20 -73.66
C PRO A 456 -28.07 62.01 -73.51
N ALA A 457 -27.64 60.78 -73.79
CA ALA A 457 -26.29 60.28 -73.83
C ALA A 457 -25.31 61.10 -74.73
N GLU A 458 -24.08 61.18 -74.25
CA GLU A 458 -22.93 61.03 -75.17
C GLU A 458 -21.65 60.60 -74.39
N THR A 459 -20.96 59.66 -74.99
CA THR A 459 -19.68 59.06 -74.80
C THR A 459 -18.54 60.02 -74.50
N ALA A 460 -17.63 59.66 -73.59
CA ALA A 460 -16.19 59.62 -73.81
C ALA A 460 -15.39 59.18 -72.59
N ALA A 461 -14.59 58.13 -72.69
CA ALA A 461 -13.44 57.84 -71.86
C ALA A 461 -12.22 58.57 -72.43
N PRO A 462 -11.00 58.41 -71.89
CA PRO A 462 -10.51 58.65 -70.51
C PRO A 462 -9.34 59.71 -70.58
N SER A 463 -8.94 60.24 -69.45
CA SER A 463 -7.56 60.67 -69.29
C SER A 463 -7.13 60.74 -67.83
N GLU A 464 -5.97 60.21 -67.65
CA GLU A 464 -5.11 60.30 -66.48
C GLU A 464 -4.95 61.72 -65.98
N LEU A 465 -4.82 61.89 -64.69
CA LEU A 465 -3.74 62.70 -64.11
C LEU A 465 -3.67 62.46 -62.58
N GLU A 466 -2.49 62.13 -62.20
CA GLU A 466 -2.02 62.10 -60.81
C GLU A 466 -2.15 63.43 -60.10
N GLN A 467 -2.19 63.33 -58.78
CA GLN A 467 -1.83 64.31 -57.74
C GLN A 467 -3.01 64.87 -56.92
N ASP A 468 -3.24 64.32 -55.73
CA ASP A 468 -2.85 64.99 -54.50
C ASP A 468 -3.09 64.05 -53.30
N LYS A 469 -1.98 63.60 -52.71
CA LYS A 469 -2.03 62.73 -51.51
C LYS A 469 -2.01 63.64 -50.28
N THR A 470 -3.16 63.99 -49.71
CA THR A 470 -3.24 64.27 -48.27
C THR A 470 -4.63 64.65 -47.73
N ALA A 471 -5.62 64.92 -48.58
CA ALA A 471 -6.91 65.37 -48.11
C ALA A 471 -8.08 64.31 -48.25
N ASP A 472 -7.82 63.13 -48.84
CA ASP A 472 -8.89 62.21 -49.32
C ASP A 472 -8.99 60.89 -48.56
N THR A 473 -8.16 60.71 -47.53
CA THR A 473 -8.20 59.43 -46.78
C THR A 473 -9.40 59.28 -45.87
N ALA A 474 -9.92 60.32 -45.26
CA ALA A 474 -11.10 60.24 -44.37
C ALA A 474 -12.39 60.05 -45.17
N GLY A 475 -12.54 60.62 -46.36
CA GLY A 475 -13.65 60.42 -47.24
C GLY A 475 -13.71 59.02 -47.85
N SER A 476 -12.54 58.48 -48.20
CA SER A 476 -12.40 57.13 -48.75
C SER A 476 -12.66 56.04 -47.73
N ALA A 477 -12.21 56.23 -46.48
CA ALA A 477 -12.48 55.29 -45.37
C ALA A 477 -14.01 55.22 -45.08
N SER A 478 -14.68 56.34 -44.93
CA SER A 478 -16.13 56.42 -44.67
C SER A 478 -16.94 55.85 -45.80
N HIS A 479 -16.47 55.98 -47.03
CA HIS A 479 -17.13 55.41 -48.20
C HIS A 479 -17.03 53.87 -48.21
N LEU A 480 -15.83 53.33 -47.96
CA LEU A 480 -15.60 51.88 -47.92
C LEU A 480 -16.36 51.23 -46.76
N GLU A 481 -16.40 51.85 -45.58
CA GLU A 481 -17.18 51.38 -44.45
C GLU A 481 -18.70 51.30 -44.78
N ARG A 482 -19.24 52.31 -45.42
CA ARG A 482 -20.63 52.31 -45.87
C ARG A 482 -20.93 51.19 -46.86
N MET A 483 -20.06 50.99 -47.85
CA MET A 483 -20.18 49.89 -48.82
C MET A 483 -20.17 48.52 -48.11
N VAL A 484 -19.30 48.34 -47.12
CA VAL A 484 -19.23 47.09 -46.33
C VAL A 484 -20.49 46.92 -45.47
N VAL A 485 -20.97 47.96 -44.80
CA VAL A 485 -22.23 47.93 -44.03
C VAL A 485 -23.39 47.55 -44.92
N GLN A 486 -23.50 48.13 -46.09
CA GLN A 486 -24.54 47.78 -47.06
C GLN A 486 -24.42 46.32 -47.52
N ALA A 487 -23.24 45.89 -47.96
CA ALA A 487 -22.98 44.54 -48.45
C ALA A 487 -23.28 43.45 -47.35
N VAL A 488 -22.98 43.75 -46.08
CA VAL A 488 -23.28 42.87 -44.94
C VAL A 488 -24.79 42.84 -44.69
N ASN A 489 -25.47 43.98 -44.67
CA ASN A 489 -26.94 44.05 -44.48
C ASN A 489 -27.69 43.29 -45.59
N GLU A 490 -27.28 43.41 -46.84
CA GLU A 490 -27.82 42.65 -47.96
C GLU A 490 -27.52 41.14 -47.89
N GLY A 491 -26.36 40.78 -47.37
CA GLY A 491 -25.93 39.38 -47.22
C GLY A 491 -26.56 38.64 -46.06
N MET A 492 -27.07 39.33 -45.04
CA MET A 492 -27.66 38.71 -43.84
C MET A 492 -28.83 37.81 -44.14
N ALA A 493 -29.73 38.21 -45.05
CA ALA A 493 -30.92 37.43 -45.41
C ALA A 493 -30.60 36.01 -45.95
N ASN A 494 -29.44 35.87 -46.60
CA ASN A 494 -28.99 34.61 -47.20
C ASN A 494 -27.86 33.92 -46.42
N CYS A 495 -27.51 34.42 -45.25
CA CYS A 495 -26.34 33.97 -44.46
C CYS A 495 -24.98 34.07 -45.18
N GLU A 496 -24.86 34.96 -46.17
CA GLU A 496 -23.68 35.17 -47.00
C GLU A 496 -22.86 36.39 -46.53
N ILE A 497 -22.26 36.23 -45.35
CA ILE A 497 -21.56 37.34 -44.64
C ILE A 497 -20.14 37.02 -44.25
N SER A 498 -19.54 35.96 -44.79
CA SER A 498 -18.12 35.72 -44.61
C SER A 498 -17.26 36.82 -45.29
N VAL A 499 -16.07 37.03 -44.81
CA VAL A 499 -15.13 38.05 -45.39
C VAL A 499 -14.95 37.85 -46.89
N ALA A 500 -14.90 36.61 -47.34
CA ALA A 500 -14.76 36.24 -48.74
C ALA A 500 -16.03 36.63 -49.55
N GLN A 501 -17.21 36.35 -49.01
CA GLN A 501 -18.49 36.68 -49.67
C GLN A 501 -18.73 38.19 -49.75
N ILE A 502 -18.40 38.94 -48.70
CA ILE A 502 -18.47 40.40 -48.69
C ILE A 502 -17.45 40.97 -49.69
N ALA A 503 -16.20 40.47 -49.76
CA ALA A 503 -15.23 40.87 -50.74
C ALA A 503 -15.71 40.65 -52.18
N ASN A 504 -16.33 39.48 -52.46
CA ASN A 504 -16.89 39.19 -53.78
C ASN A 504 -18.04 40.13 -54.13
N ARG A 505 -18.96 40.49 -53.22
CA ARG A 505 -20.03 41.47 -53.42
C ARG A 505 -19.47 42.86 -53.75
N LEU A 506 -18.31 43.17 -53.24
CA LEU A 506 -17.60 44.42 -53.52
C LEU A 506 -16.67 44.33 -54.77
N ASN A 507 -16.78 43.24 -55.55
CA ASN A 507 -15.92 42.96 -56.71
C ASN A 507 -14.44 42.98 -56.39
N MET A 508 -14.04 42.48 -55.22
CA MET A 508 -12.67 42.42 -54.74
C MET A 508 -12.26 41.00 -54.39
N GLY A 509 -10.98 40.65 -54.61
CA GLY A 509 -10.40 39.43 -54.04
C GLY A 509 -10.26 39.57 -52.51
N GLU A 510 -10.48 38.49 -51.77
CA GLU A 510 -10.48 38.50 -50.30
C GLU A 510 -9.22 39.13 -49.67
N GLN A 511 -8.05 38.81 -50.20
CA GLN A 511 -6.78 39.36 -49.69
C GLN A 511 -6.66 40.87 -49.97
N THR A 512 -7.11 41.30 -51.15
CA THR A 512 -7.13 42.72 -51.54
C THR A 512 -8.12 43.50 -50.67
N PHE A 513 -9.31 42.93 -50.43
CA PHE A 513 -10.28 43.53 -49.52
C PHE A 513 -9.76 43.65 -48.10
N ARG A 514 -9.14 42.59 -47.56
CA ARG A 514 -8.59 42.60 -46.20
C ARG A 514 -7.51 43.69 -46.06
N ARG A 515 -6.57 43.79 -47.02
CA ARG A 515 -5.53 44.78 -47.02
C ARG A 515 -6.10 46.19 -47.11
N ARG A 516 -6.91 46.48 -48.11
CA ARG A 516 -7.50 47.82 -48.31
C ARG A 516 -8.35 48.27 -47.16
N PHE A 517 -9.16 47.35 -46.60
CA PHE A 517 -10.03 47.67 -45.47
C PHE A 517 -9.20 48.02 -44.21
N VAL A 518 -8.12 47.25 -43.92
CA VAL A 518 -7.23 47.55 -42.81
C VAL A 518 -6.45 48.86 -43.04
N GLU A 519 -5.96 49.07 -44.24
CA GLU A 519 -5.23 50.32 -44.60
C GLU A 519 -6.16 51.54 -44.47
N ALA A 520 -7.40 51.46 -44.91
CA ALA A 520 -8.33 52.58 -44.87
C ALA A 520 -8.91 52.82 -43.46
N THR A 521 -9.23 51.77 -42.71
CA THR A 521 -10.00 51.90 -41.46
C THR A 521 -9.20 51.58 -40.22
N GLY A 522 -7.98 51.00 -40.36
CA GLY A 522 -7.17 50.48 -39.23
C GLY A 522 -7.77 49.25 -38.58
N ARG A 523 -8.85 48.64 -39.11
CA ARG A 523 -9.64 47.60 -38.44
C ARG A 523 -9.62 46.28 -39.19
N GLN A 524 -9.83 45.19 -38.47
CA GLN A 524 -9.97 43.87 -39.09
C GLN A 524 -11.41 43.70 -39.68
N PRO A 525 -11.57 43.28 -40.93
CA PRO A 525 -12.88 43.10 -41.57
C PRO A 525 -13.80 42.19 -40.78
N LYS A 526 -13.27 41.11 -40.21
CA LYS A 526 -14.03 40.13 -39.42
C LYS A 526 -14.66 40.74 -38.15
N SER A 527 -13.93 41.61 -37.46
CA SER A 527 -14.45 42.31 -36.25
C SER A 527 -15.54 43.30 -36.64
N PHE A 528 -15.35 44.00 -37.75
CA PHE A 528 -16.33 44.98 -38.26
C PHE A 528 -17.64 44.31 -38.71
N ILE A 529 -17.56 43.24 -39.50
CA ILE A 529 -18.74 42.44 -39.90
C ILE A 529 -19.46 41.90 -38.66
N SER A 530 -18.70 41.35 -37.68
CA SER A 530 -19.31 40.86 -36.44
C SER A 530 -20.00 41.96 -35.64
N ALA A 531 -19.47 43.18 -35.65
CA ALA A 531 -20.11 44.30 -34.96
C ALA A 531 -21.45 44.70 -35.61
N ILE A 532 -21.53 44.67 -36.98
CA ILE A 532 -22.76 44.92 -37.72
C ILE A 532 -23.82 43.87 -37.34
N GLN A 533 -23.48 42.58 -37.35
CA GLN A 533 -24.35 41.49 -36.95
C GLN A 533 -24.88 41.66 -35.53
N MET A 534 -23.97 41.96 -34.58
CA MET A 534 -24.29 42.10 -33.17
C MET A 534 -25.13 43.37 -32.90
N GLY A 535 -24.88 44.48 -33.60
CA GLY A 535 -25.71 45.67 -33.52
C GLY A 535 -27.14 45.42 -33.99
N ARG A 536 -27.30 44.72 -35.13
CA ARG A 536 -28.63 44.33 -35.66
C ARG A 536 -29.33 43.35 -34.69
N ALA A 537 -28.60 42.38 -34.15
CA ALA A 537 -29.16 41.43 -33.17
C ALA A 537 -29.66 42.13 -31.91
N ALA A 538 -28.93 43.10 -31.39
CA ALA A 538 -29.39 43.87 -30.23
C ALA A 538 -30.71 44.64 -30.52
N SER A 539 -30.83 45.20 -31.66
CA SER A 539 -32.06 45.88 -32.12
C SER A 539 -33.24 44.89 -32.28
N LEU A 540 -33.03 43.76 -32.97
CA LEU A 540 -34.09 42.76 -33.19
C LEU A 540 -34.53 42.02 -31.88
N LEU A 541 -33.64 41.91 -30.91
CA LEU A 541 -33.99 41.29 -29.63
C LEU A 541 -34.98 42.11 -28.80
N SER A 542 -35.18 43.37 -29.09
CA SER A 542 -36.27 44.20 -28.48
C SER A 542 -37.64 43.87 -29.03
N ASP A 543 -37.76 43.24 -30.21
CA ASP A 543 -39.04 42.78 -30.74
C ASP A 543 -39.47 41.45 -30.09
N ARG A 544 -40.66 41.46 -29.48
CA ARG A 544 -41.26 40.29 -28.78
C ARG A 544 -41.75 39.21 -29.75
N ASN A 545 -42.02 39.55 -30.99
CA ASN A 545 -42.62 38.63 -31.96
C ASN A 545 -41.60 37.68 -32.58
N LEU A 546 -40.31 38.00 -32.50
CA LEU A 546 -39.25 37.19 -33.09
C LEU A 546 -38.67 36.18 -32.07
N THR A 547 -38.55 34.94 -32.44
CA THR A 547 -37.85 33.92 -31.66
C THR A 547 -36.35 34.17 -31.73
N ILE A 548 -35.57 33.64 -30.75
CA ILE A 548 -34.08 33.75 -30.76
C ILE A 548 -33.49 33.09 -32.03
N GLY A 549 -34.10 32.03 -32.53
CA GLY A 549 -33.70 31.37 -33.78
C GLY A 549 -33.97 32.22 -35.03
N GLU A 550 -35.08 32.97 -35.05
CA GLU A 550 -35.37 33.92 -36.13
C GLU A 550 -34.41 35.12 -36.10
N VAL A 551 -34.16 35.69 -34.93
CA VAL A 551 -33.14 36.73 -34.77
C VAL A 551 -31.77 36.27 -35.26
N ALA A 552 -31.37 35.02 -34.95
CA ALA A 552 -30.13 34.45 -35.42
C ALA A 552 -30.05 34.43 -36.95
N ARG A 553 -31.09 33.97 -37.61
CA ARG A 553 -31.16 33.92 -39.08
C ARG A 553 -31.17 35.32 -39.71
N GLU A 554 -31.95 36.23 -39.14
CA GLU A 554 -32.00 37.63 -39.57
C GLU A 554 -30.63 38.35 -39.41
N CYS A 555 -29.77 37.85 -38.55
CA CYS A 555 -28.40 38.35 -38.39
C CYS A 555 -27.36 37.54 -39.18
N GLY A 556 -27.80 36.61 -40.05
CA GLY A 556 -26.91 35.85 -40.93
C GLY A 556 -26.20 34.67 -40.25
N PHE A 557 -26.82 34.07 -39.23
CA PHE A 557 -26.31 32.82 -38.59
C PHE A 557 -27.14 31.64 -39.04
N GLU A 558 -26.52 30.59 -39.55
CA GLU A 558 -27.15 29.34 -39.91
C GLU A 558 -27.65 28.58 -38.64
N GLU A 559 -26.84 28.64 -37.56
CA GLU A 559 -27.13 27.95 -36.30
C GLU A 559 -27.34 28.92 -35.14
N GLN A 560 -28.41 28.70 -34.35
CA GLN A 560 -28.71 29.47 -33.15
C GLN A 560 -27.62 29.33 -32.08
N SER A 561 -26.93 28.20 -32.04
CA SER A 561 -25.80 27.94 -31.11
C SER A 561 -24.64 28.89 -31.37
N ALA A 562 -24.18 29.03 -32.63
CA ALA A 562 -23.14 29.93 -33.06
C ALA A 562 -23.49 31.40 -32.79
N PHE A 563 -24.74 31.78 -33.07
CA PHE A 563 -25.25 33.10 -32.71
C PHE A 563 -25.18 33.35 -31.21
N SER A 564 -25.71 32.45 -30.38
CA SER A 564 -25.71 32.62 -28.92
C SER A 564 -24.32 32.75 -28.32
N HIS A 565 -23.35 31.99 -28.82
CA HIS A 565 -21.94 32.11 -28.41
C HIS A 565 -21.33 33.46 -28.80
N SER A 566 -21.55 33.90 -30.03
CA SER A 566 -21.04 35.19 -30.55
C SER A 566 -21.67 36.37 -29.81
N PHE A 567 -22.97 36.31 -29.55
CA PHE A 567 -23.69 37.33 -28.80
C PHE A 567 -23.23 37.42 -27.35
N LYS A 568 -23.15 36.26 -26.64
CA LYS A 568 -22.61 36.22 -25.25
C LYS A 568 -21.19 36.73 -25.16
N ARG A 569 -20.36 36.48 -26.17
CA ARG A 569 -18.98 36.98 -26.22
C ARG A 569 -18.97 38.53 -26.38
N ALA A 570 -19.85 39.09 -27.18
CA ALA A 570 -19.94 40.54 -27.41
C ALA A 570 -20.56 41.30 -26.25
N PHE A 571 -21.72 40.84 -25.77
CA PHE A 571 -22.53 41.55 -24.76
C PHE A 571 -22.31 41.05 -23.33
N GLY A 572 -21.79 39.85 -23.12
CA GLY A 572 -21.50 39.29 -21.80
C GLY A 572 -22.63 38.47 -21.20
N CYS A 573 -23.82 38.49 -21.83
CA CYS A 573 -25.00 37.76 -21.41
C CYS A 573 -25.59 36.99 -22.59
N ALA A 574 -26.43 35.99 -22.33
CA ALA A 574 -27.14 35.26 -23.39
C ALA A 574 -28.16 36.15 -24.10
N PRO A 575 -28.52 35.88 -25.37
CA PRO A 575 -29.57 36.62 -26.10
C PRO A 575 -30.91 36.66 -25.35
N THR A 576 -31.29 35.55 -24.71
CA THR A 576 -32.52 35.46 -23.90
C THR A 576 -32.46 36.38 -22.67
N GLU A 577 -31.31 36.44 -22.01
CA GLU A 577 -31.08 37.29 -20.84
C GLU A 577 -31.05 38.79 -21.24
N TYR A 578 -30.41 39.08 -22.37
CA TYR A 578 -30.39 40.44 -22.93
C TYR A 578 -31.81 40.94 -23.25
N ARG A 579 -32.64 40.14 -23.91
CA ARG A 579 -34.06 40.41 -24.19
C ARG A 579 -34.85 40.66 -22.91
N ALA A 580 -34.66 39.78 -21.89
CA ALA A 580 -35.37 39.94 -20.63
C ALA A 580 -35.02 41.24 -19.90
N ASN A 581 -33.76 41.70 -20.02
CA ASN A 581 -33.29 42.96 -19.43
C ASN A 581 -33.74 44.19 -20.21
N ALA A 582 -33.80 44.14 -21.55
CA ALA A 582 -34.28 45.22 -22.39
C ALA A 582 -35.77 45.47 -22.14
N LEU A 583 -36.57 44.43 -22.00
CA LEU A 583 -38.03 44.49 -21.73
C LEU A 583 -38.40 44.92 -20.30
N LYS A 584 -37.43 45.02 -19.36
CA LYS A 584 -37.63 45.56 -18.01
C LYS A 584 -37.35 47.06 -17.92
N GLN A 585 -36.73 47.64 -18.96
CA GLN A 585 -36.38 49.07 -19.02
C GLN A 585 -37.41 49.91 -19.80
N GLU A 586 -38.34 49.25 -20.51
CA GLU A 586 -39.57 49.83 -21.02
C GLU A 586 -40.75 49.64 -20.03
#